data_15f197ab139e02b7d751781a16be1ae2
#
_entry.id   15f197ab139e02b7d751781a16be1ae2
#
_cell.length_a   1.000
_cell.length_b   1.000
_cell.length_c   1.000
_cell.angle_alpha   90.00
_cell.angle_beta   90.00
_cell.angle_gamma   90.00
#
_symmetry.space_group_name_H-M   'P 1'
#
loop_
_entity.id
_entity.type
_entity.pdbx_description
1 polymer ?
#
loop_
_entity_poly.entity_id
_entity_poly.type
_entity_poly.pdbx_seq_one_letter_code
_entity_poly.pdbx_strand_id
1 'polypeptide(L)'
;SSDQNLTSEELLNRMPSKILVSLTLSGLALMTTTINSLVIAAIIVTRKLHHPANYLICSLAVTDFLVAVLVMPFSIVYIVRESWSMGQVVCDIWLSIDITCCTCSILHLSAIALDRYRAITDAVEYSRKRTPKHAGIMITIVWILSIFISMPPLFWRHQGTSRDDECIIKHDHIVSTIYSTFGAFYIPLTLILILYYKIYK
;
A
#
# COMPACT_ATOMS: atom_id res chain seq x y z
N SER A 1 25.42 -14.25 19.94
CA SER A 1 25.80 -13.73 21.26
C SER A 1 26.51 -12.35 21.22
N SER A 2 26.31 -11.57 20.15
CA SER A 2 26.94 -10.24 20.01
C SER A 2 25.99 -9.05 20.26
N ASP A 3 24.74 -9.30 20.58
CA ASP A 3 23.72 -8.23 20.71
C ASP A 3 23.39 -7.84 22.18
N GLN A 4 24.17 -8.30 23.17
CA GLN A 4 23.85 -8.03 24.57
C GLN A 4 24.70 -6.95 25.26
N ASN A 5 25.54 -6.24 24.54
CA ASN A 5 26.37 -5.17 25.14
C ASN A 5 26.22 -3.83 24.42
N LEU A 6 24.99 -3.40 24.16
CA LEU A 6 24.77 -1.99 23.87
C LEU A 6 25.02 -1.22 25.17
N THR A 7 25.93 -0.25 25.13
CA THR A 7 26.20 0.61 26.27
C THR A 7 24.98 1.47 26.61
N SER A 8 24.82 1.84 27.86
CA SER A 8 23.73 2.72 28.30
C SER A 8 23.65 4.04 27.50
N GLU A 9 24.79 4.50 26.99
CA GLU A 9 24.87 5.68 26.12
C GLU A 9 24.27 5.44 24.72
N GLU A 10 24.49 4.28 24.13
CA GLU A 10 23.92 3.95 22.82
C GLU A 10 22.39 3.79 22.91
N LEU A 11 21.90 3.20 24.00
CA LEU A 11 20.47 3.13 24.29
C LEU A 11 19.86 4.53 24.47
N LEU A 12 20.54 5.40 25.19
CA LEU A 12 20.11 6.78 25.44
C LEU A 12 20.07 7.60 24.15
N ASN A 13 21.01 7.39 23.24
CA ASN A 13 21.06 8.06 21.93
C ASN A 13 20.01 7.54 20.94
N ARG A 14 19.57 6.29 21.05
CA ARG A 14 18.53 5.69 20.19
C ARG A 14 17.10 6.06 20.62
N MET A 15 16.85 6.32 21.90
CA MET A 15 15.52 6.63 22.40
C MET A 15 14.86 7.85 21.74
N PRO A 16 15.53 9.00 21.54
CA PRO A 16 14.90 10.16 20.90
C PRO A 16 14.46 9.90 19.47
N SER A 17 15.26 9.16 18.69
CA SER A 17 14.91 8.83 17.29
C SER A 17 13.72 7.88 17.20
N LYS A 18 13.60 6.89 18.08
CA LYS A 18 12.44 6.00 18.16
C LYS A 18 11.17 6.74 18.54
N ILE A 19 11.24 7.61 19.52
CA ILE A 19 10.10 8.43 19.94
C ILE A 19 9.65 9.32 18.78
N LEU A 20 10.58 9.99 18.09
CA LEU A 20 10.28 10.84 16.95
C LEU A 20 9.61 10.06 15.81
N VAL A 21 10.15 8.91 15.43
CA VAL A 21 9.58 8.05 14.38
C VAL A 21 8.20 7.54 14.79
N SER A 22 8.02 7.09 16.02
CA SER A 22 6.72 6.60 16.53
C SER A 22 5.67 7.69 16.56
N LEU A 23 6.00 8.90 16.99
CA LEU A 23 5.09 10.04 16.98
C LEU A 23 4.73 10.46 15.55
N THR A 24 5.68 10.50 14.64
CA THR A 24 5.45 10.81 13.23
C THR A 24 4.53 9.79 12.57
N LEU A 25 4.80 8.51 12.76
CA LEU A 25 3.95 7.43 12.23
C LEU A 25 2.55 7.45 12.83
N SER A 26 2.41 7.71 14.12
CA SER A 26 1.10 7.86 14.78
C SER A 26 0.31 9.02 14.22
N GLY A 27 0.94 10.17 14.03
CA GLY A 27 0.34 11.35 13.41
C GLY A 27 -0.11 11.07 11.96
N LEU A 28 0.75 10.43 11.17
CA LEU A 28 0.41 10.01 9.80
C LEU A 28 -0.74 9.01 9.76
N ALA A 29 -0.75 8.03 10.67
CA ALA A 29 -1.83 7.04 10.76
C ALA A 29 -3.17 7.71 11.07
N LEU A 30 -3.21 8.60 12.05
CA LEU A 30 -4.42 9.35 12.41
C LEU A 30 -4.91 10.24 11.27
N MET A 31 -4.01 10.97 10.62
CA MET A 31 -4.34 11.85 9.49
C MET A 31 -4.85 11.02 8.29
N THR A 32 -4.19 9.95 7.94
CA THR A 32 -4.58 9.05 6.85
C THR A 32 -5.94 8.40 7.12
N THR A 33 -6.16 7.91 8.33
CA THR A 33 -7.45 7.35 8.75
C THR A 33 -8.56 8.37 8.63
N THR A 34 -8.36 9.58 9.12
CA THR A 34 -9.36 10.66 9.11
C THR A 34 -9.70 11.08 7.68
N ILE A 35 -8.70 11.40 6.87
CA ILE A 35 -8.90 11.89 5.49
C ILE A 35 -9.58 10.82 4.64
N ASN A 36 -9.12 9.58 4.68
CA ASN A 36 -9.70 8.51 3.87
C ASN A 36 -11.12 8.14 4.33
N SER A 37 -11.40 8.16 5.63
CA SER A 37 -12.76 8.00 6.16
C SER A 37 -13.70 9.09 5.66
N LEU A 38 -13.26 10.34 5.63
CA LEU A 38 -14.03 11.46 5.10
C LEU A 38 -14.30 11.31 3.61
N VAL A 39 -13.31 10.89 2.83
CA VAL A 39 -13.47 10.63 1.38
C VAL A 39 -14.50 9.53 1.14
N ILE A 40 -14.40 8.43 1.84
CA ILE A 40 -15.35 7.30 1.74
C ILE A 40 -16.77 7.77 2.10
N ALA A 41 -16.91 8.44 3.23
CA ALA A 41 -18.20 8.96 3.69
C ALA A 41 -18.81 9.96 2.69
N ALA A 42 -18.01 10.89 2.18
CA ALA A 42 -18.46 11.87 1.20
C ALA A 42 -18.99 11.21 -0.09
N ILE A 43 -18.28 10.20 -0.60
CA ILE A 43 -18.67 9.48 -1.82
C ILE A 43 -19.95 8.67 -1.60
N ILE A 44 -20.12 8.03 -0.43
CA ILE A 44 -21.29 7.21 -0.11
C ILE A 44 -22.53 8.08 0.10
N VAL A 45 -22.41 9.16 0.85
CA VAL A 45 -23.54 10.01 1.26
C VAL A 45 -24.01 10.93 0.14
N THR A 46 -23.10 11.46 -0.66
CA THR A 46 -23.42 12.47 -1.67
C THR A 46 -23.74 11.83 -3.03
N ARG A 47 -25.01 11.84 -3.43
CA ARG A 47 -25.44 11.28 -4.72
C ARG A 47 -24.76 11.91 -5.94
N LYS A 48 -24.42 13.18 -5.87
CA LYS A 48 -23.70 13.88 -6.96
C LYS A 48 -22.30 13.31 -7.22
N LEU A 49 -21.70 12.64 -6.22
CA LEU A 49 -20.39 12.01 -6.31
C LEU A 49 -20.45 10.53 -6.79
N HIS A 50 -21.64 10.01 -7.08
CA HIS A 50 -21.81 8.67 -7.63
C HIS A 50 -21.46 8.64 -9.13
N HIS A 51 -20.20 8.86 -9.42
CA HIS A 51 -19.63 8.84 -10.74
C HIS A 51 -18.58 7.70 -10.83
N PRO A 52 -18.46 6.99 -11.96
CA PRO A 52 -17.52 5.86 -12.07
C PRO A 52 -16.08 6.17 -11.66
N ALA A 53 -15.56 7.37 -11.96
CA ALA A 53 -14.24 7.79 -11.52
C ALA A 53 -14.12 7.89 -9.99
N ASN A 54 -15.18 8.29 -9.31
CA ASN A 54 -15.21 8.42 -7.86
C ASN A 54 -15.23 7.06 -7.15
N TYR A 55 -15.71 6.00 -7.80
CA TYR A 55 -15.63 4.64 -7.26
C TYR A 55 -14.19 4.13 -7.20
N LEU A 56 -13.36 4.46 -8.18
CA LEU A 56 -11.92 4.20 -8.14
C LEU A 56 -11.24 4.94 -6.97
N ILE A 57 -11.59 6.21 -6.77
CA ILE A 57 -11.09 7.01 -5.65
C ILE A 57 -11.57 6.44 -4.31
N CYS A 58 -12.81 5.98 -4.22
CA CYS A 58 -13.35 5.33 -3.03
C CYS A 58 -12.58 4.04 -2.70
N SER A 59 -12.32 3.20 -3.69
CA SER A 59 -11.54 1.97 -3.51
C SER A 59 -10.11 2.26 -3.09
N LEU A 60 -9.48 3.29 -3.65
CA LEU A 60 -8.17 3.77 -3.21
C LEU A 60 -8.19 4.23 -1.75
N ALA A 61 -9.20 5.00 -1.35
CA ALA A 61 -9.37 5.46 0.02
C ALA A 61 -9.57 4.29 1.00
N VAL A 62 -10.29 3.24 0.61
CA VAL A 62 -10.42 2.00 1.40
C VAL A 62 -9.07 1.33 1.59
N THR A 63 -8.28 1.22 0.54
CA THR A 63 -6.92 0.64 0.59
C THR A 63 -6.03 1.40 1.56
N ASP A 64 -6.00 2.72 1.46
CA ASP A 64 -5.19 3.59 2.31
C ASP A 64 -5.68 3.60 3.77
N PHE A 65 -6.99 3.52 3.98
CA PHE A 65 -7.58 3.34 5.31
C PHE A 65 -7.14 2.03 5.95
N LEU A 66 -7.14 0.92 5.21
CA LEU A 66 -6.68 -0.39 5.70
C LEU A 66 -5.21 -0.35 6.10
N VAL A 67 -4.35 0.29 5.33
CA VAL A 67 -2.95 0.49 5.69
C VAL A 67 -2.81 1.26 7.00
N ALA A 68 -3.54 2.35 7.15
CA ALA A 68 -3.46 3.18 8.36
C ALA A 68 -3.95 2.48 9.63
N VAL A 69 -4.94 1.61 9.51
CA VAL A 69 -5.58 0.94 10.67
C VAL A 69 -4.96 -0.41 10.98
N LEU A 70 -4.54 -1.18 9.97
CA LEU A 70 -4.05 -2.55 10.14
C LEU A 70 -2.54 -2.67 10.08
N VAL A 71 -1.87 -1.86 9.29
CA VAL A 71 -0.41 -1.97 9.07
C VAL A 71 0.37 -1.04 9.98
N MET A 72 0.02 0.23 10.03
CA MET A 72 0.79 1.24 10.76
C MET A 72 0.84 1.03 12.28
N PRO A 73 -0.22 0.62 12.99
CA PRO A 73 -0.14 0.34 14.43
C PRO A 73 0.83 -0.77 14.77
N PHE A 74 0.84 -1.86 14.00
CA PHE A 74 1.78 -2.96 14.20
C PHE A 74 3.22 -2.55 13.87
N SER A 75 3.41 -1.70 12.86
CA SER A 75 4.72 -1.13 12.53
C SER A 75 5.27 -0.29 13.68
N ILE A 76 4.44 0.51 14.32
CA ILE A 76 4.83 1.33 15.48
C ILE A 76 5.26 0.44 16.65
N VAL A 77 4.48 -0.60 16.95
CA VAL A 77 4.81 -1.56 18.02
C VAL A 77 6.13 -2.29 17.72
N TYR A 78 6.35 -2.69 16.47
CA TYR A 78 7.57 -3.36 16.03
C TYR A 78 8.81 -2.45 16.16
N ILE A 79 8.70 -1.19 15.79
CA ILE A 79 9.78 -0.21 15.93
C ILE A 79 10.12 0.04 17.40
N VAL A 80 9.11 0.21 18.25
CA VAL A 80 9.30 0.48 19.68
C VAL A 80 9.93 -0.70 20.40
N ARG A 81 9.48 -1.92 20.11
CA ARG A 81 9.97 -3.14 20.75
C ARG A 81 11.27 -3.69 20.16
N GLU A 82 11.66 -3.26 18.96
CA GLU A 82 12.80 -3.78 18.19
C GLU A 82 12.75 -5.29 17.93
N SER A 83 11.65 -5.94 18.22
CA SER A 83 11.42 -7.36 18.00
C SER A 83 9.97 -7.65 17.69
N TRP A 84 9.74 -8.70 16.92
CA TRP A 84 8.40 -9.18 16.61
C TRP A 84 7.94 -10.19 17.68
N SER A 85 6.95 -9.82 18.46
CA SER A 85 6.45 -10.63 19.57
C SER A 85 5.06 -11.23 19.35
N MET A 86 4.45 -11.01 18.19
CA MET A 86 3.06 -11.38 17.91
C MET A 86 2.90 -12.73 17.19
N GLY A 87 4.00 -13.44 16.96
CA GLY A 87 4.01 -14.73 16.28
C GLY A 87 4.09 -14.66 14.76
N GLN A 88 4.43 -15.79 14.14
CA GLN A 88 4.66 -15.86 12.69
C GLN A 88 3.38 -15.71 11.86
N VAL A 89 2.26 -16.25 12.35
CA VAL A 89 0.97 -16.14 11.65
C VAL A 89 0.52 -14.68 11.51
N VAL A 90 0.62 -13.92 12.60
CA VAL A 90 0.30 -12.49 12.59
C VAL A 90 1.29 -11.71 11.71
N CYS A 91 2.55 -12.09 11.72
CA CYS A 91 3.56 -11.53 10.81
C CYS A 91 3.20 -11.75 9.34
N ASP A 92 2.80 -12.95 8.96
CA ASP A 92 2.40 -13.28 7.59
C ASP A 92 1.18 -12.49 7.14
N ILE A 93 0.18 -12.38 7.99
CA ILE A 93 -1.02 -11.57 7.74
C ILE A 93 -0.66 -10.09 7.59
N TRP A 94 0.15 -9.57 8.49
CA TRP A 94 0.58 -8.16 8.47
C TRP A 94 1.37 -7.82 7.21
N LEU A 95 2.35 -8.64 6.82
CA LEU A 95 3.11 -8.48 5.59
C LEU A 95 2.23 -8.62 4.35
N SER A 96 1.31 -9.56 4.34
CA SER A 96 0.36 -9.77 3.23
C SER A 96 -0.50 -8.54 3.00
N ILE A 97 -1.07 -7.99 4.05
CA ILE A 97 -1.91 -6.78 3.98
C ILE A 97 -1.09 -5.59 3.52
N ASP A 98 0.11 -5.40 4.07
CA ASP A 98 1.00 -4.30 3.72
C ASP A 98 1.34 -4.31 2.22
N ILE A 99 1.90 -5.41 1.72
CA ILE A 99 2.32 -5.52 0.32
C ILE A 99 1.12 -5.42 -0.62
N THR A 100 0.04 -6.13 -0.33
CA THR A 100 -1.16 -6.12 -1.17
C THR A 100 -1.80 -4.74 -1.23
N CYS A 101 -1.97 -4.07 -0.09
CA CYS A 101 -2.56 -2.74 -0.05
C CYS A 101 -1.69 -1.68 -0.71
N CYS A 102 -0.38 -1.69 -0.48
CA CYS A 102 0.54 -0.74 -1.12
C CYS A 102 0.57 -0.93 -2.64
N THR A 103 0.66 -2.17 -3.12
CA THR A 103 0.59 -2.50 -4.55
C THR A 103 -0.76 -2.08 -5.14
N CYS A 104 -1.83 -2.37 -4.45
CA CYS A 104 -3.19 -2.01 -4.85
C CYS A 104 -3.37 -0.49 -4.96
N SER A 105 -2.84 0.29 -4.03
CA SER A 105 -2.89 1.76 -4.07
C SER A 105 -2.18 2.30 -5.31
N ILE A 106 -0.99 1.80 -5.64
CA ILE A 106 -0.24 2.23 -6.83
C ILE A 106 -0.99 1.85 -8.11
N LEU A 107 -1.56 0.66 -8.18
CA LEU A 107 -2.37 0.22 -9.32
C LEU A 107 -3.68 1.01 -9.45
N HIS A 108 -4.30 1.43 -8.35
CA HIS A 108 -5.45 2.33 -8.38
C HIS A 108 -5.08 3.70 -8.98
N LEU A 109 -3.94 4.26 -8.59
CA LEU A 109 -3.44 5.51 -9.18
C LEU A 109 -3.20 5.36 -10.68
N SER A 110 -2.66 4.24 -11.12
CA SER A 110 -2.48 3.92 -12.54
C SER A 110 -3.82 3.83 -13.28
N ALA A 111 -4.81 3.17 -12.69
CA ALA A 111 -6.16 3.05 -13.25
C ALA A 111 -6.87 4.41 -13.33
N ILE A 112 -6.73 5.26 -12.31
CA ILE A 112 -7.27 6.62 -12.30
C ILE A 112 -6.60 7.46 -13.39
N ALA A 113 -5.29 7.38 -13.55
CA ALA A 113 -4.55 8.08 -14.59
C ALA A 113 -5.00 7.64 -16.00
N LEU A 114 -5.20 6.34 -16.21
CA LEU A 114 -5.72 5.79 -17.47
C LEU A 114 -7.15 6.26 -17.75
N ASP A 115 -8.00 6.28 -16.74
CA ASP A 115 -9.37 6.79 -16.82
C ASP A 115 -9.40 8.27 -17.25
N ARG A 116 -8.56 9.08 -16.65
CA ARG A 116 -8.43 10.51 -17.00
C ARG A 116 -7.89 10.71 -18.41
N TYR A 117 -6.88 9.96 -18.80
CA TYR A 117 -6.33 10.02 -20.15
C TYR A 117 -7.38 9.69 -21.22
N ARG A 118 -8.14 8.63 -21.03
CA ARG A 118 -9.22 8.23 -21.94
C ARG A 118 -10.36 9.25 -21.99
N ALA A 119 -10.72 9.82 -20.84
CA ALA A 119 -11.76 10.83 -20.76
C ALA A 119 -11.40 12.12 -21.53
N ILE A 120 -10.13 12.43 -21.67
CA ILE A 120 -9.64 13.61 -22.41
C ILE A 120 -9.46 13.29 -23.89
N THR A 121 -8.92 12.12 -24.23
CA THR A 121 -8.57 11.74 -25.60
C THR A 121 -9.78 11.35 -26.44
N ASP A 122 -10.69 10.56 -25.87
CA ASP A 122 -11.89 10.01 -26.54
C ASP A 122 -13.16 10.33 -25.75
N ALA A 123 -13.39 11.62 -25.50
CA ALA A 123 -14.46 12.07 -24.60
C ALA A 123 -15.86 11.52 -24.96
N VAL A 124 -16.20 11.44 -26.24
CA VAL A 124 -17.53 11.01 -26.68
C VAL A 124 -17.73 9.51 -26.54
N GLU A 125 -16.78 8.70 -27.02
CA GLU A 125 -16.85 7.26 -26.95
C GLU A 125 -16.70 6.74 -25.52
N TYR A 126 -15.80 7.33 -24.77
CA TYR A 126 -15.52 6.96 -23.39
C TYR A 126 -16.68 7.29 -22.46
N SER A 127 -17.34 8.44 -22.66
CA SER A 127 -18.55 8.83 -21.92
C SER A 127 -19.67 7.80 -22.04
N ARG A 128 -19.83 7.16 -23.20
CA ARG A 128 -20.82 6.09 -23.41
C ARG A 128 -20.45 4.78 -22.68
N LYS A 129 -19.15 4.45 -22.61
CA LYS A 129 -18.66 3.22 -22.01
C LYS A 129 -18.45 3.33 -20.50
N ARG A 130 -18.49 4.53 -19.96
CA ARG A 130 -18.22 4.83 -18.56
C ARG A 130 -19.44 4.54 -17.68
N THR A 131 -19.56 3.29 -17.27
CA THR A 131 -20.66 2.81 -16.43
C THR A 131 -20.12 2.39 -15.05
N PRO A 132 -20.96 2.35 -13.99
CA PRO A 132 -20.56 1.78 -12.71
C PRO A 132 -20.02 0.36 -12.81
N LYS A 133 -20.56 -0.43 -13.74
CA LYS A 133 -20.08 -1.79 -14.02
C LYS A 133 -18.63 -1.79 -14.54
N HIS A 134 -18.27 -0.84 -15.40
CA HIS A 134 -16.89 -0.70 -15.88
C HIS A 134 -15.92 -0.36 -14.76
N ALA A 135 -16.30 0.58 -13.88
CA ALA A 135 -15.52 0.90 -12.68
C ALA A 135 -15.34 -0.31 -11.76
N GLY A 136 -16.41 -1.07 -11.54
CA GLY A 136 -16.37 -2.31 -10.74
C GLY A 136 -15.42 -3.36 -11.32
N ILE A 137 -15.40 -3.53 -12.63
CA ILE A 137 -14.47 -4.44 -13.33
C ILE A 137 -13.03 -3.97 -13.16
N MET A 138 -12.74 -2.68 -13.33
CA MET A 138 -11.41 -2.12 -13.14
C MET A 138 -10.91 -2.31 -11.71
N ILE A 139 -11.74 -2.04 -10.71
CA ILE A 139 -11.43 -2.24 -9.29
C ILE A 139 -11.11 -3.70 -9.01
N THR A 140 -11.93 -4.63 -9.51
CA THR A 140 -11.73 -6.07 -9.35
C THR A 140 -10.40 -6.51 -9.95
N ILE A 141 -10.08 -6.07 -11.16
CA ILE A 141 -8.81 -6.38 -11.84
C ILE A 141 -7.62 -5.86 -11.02
N VAL A 142 -7.70 -4.64 -10.53
CA VAL A 142 -6.63 -4.03 -9.71
C VAL A 142 -6.39 -4.84 -8.44
N TRP A 143 -7.43 -5.23 -7.72
CA TRP A 143 -7.30 -6.04 -6.51
C TRP A 143 -6.73 -7.43 -6.80
N ILE A 144 -7.19 -8.10 -7.85
CA ILE A 144 -6.67 -9.41 -8.27
C ILE A 144 -5.20 -9.32 -8.66
N LEU A 145 -4.81 -8.33 -9.46
CA LEU A 145 -3.41 -8.12 -9.85
C LEU A 145 -2.53 -7.83 -8.63
N SER A 146 -3.04 -7.06 -7.66
CA SER A 146 -2.31 -6.76 -6.42
C SER A 146 -2.03 -8.02 -5.61
N ILE A 147 -3.01 -8.90 -5.49
CA ILE A 147 -2.85 -10.20 -4.82
C ILE A 147 -1.83 -11.07 -5.54
N PHE A 148 -1.91 -11.18 -6.88
CA PHE A 148 -0.95 -11.95 -7.67
C PHE A 148 0.49 -11.42 -7.56
N ILE A 149 0.68 -10.10 -7.53
CA ILE A 149 2.01 -9.48 -7.41
C ILE A 149 2.57 -9.66 -5.98
N SER A 150 1.71 -9.65 -4.96
CA SER A 150 2.14 -9.78 -3.56
C SER A 150 2.39 -11.21 -3.10
N MET A 151 1.82 -12.21 -3.77
CA MET A 151 1.97 -13.61 -3.39
C MET A 151 3.40 -14.16 -3.47
N PRO A 152 4.17 -13.99 -4.57
CA PRO A 152 5.52 -14.56 -4.70
C PRO A 152 6.49 -14.15 -3.59
N PRO A 153 6.60 -12.88 -3.18
CA PRO A 153 7.47 -12.49 -2.07
C PRO A 153 7.14 -13.21 -0.75
N LEU A 154 5.87 -13.45 -0.47
CA LEU A 154 5.40 -14.17 0.71
C LEU A 154 5.73 -15.65 0.63
N PHE A 155 5.55 -16.26 -0.53
CA PHE A 155 5.89 -17.66 -0.77
C PHE A 155 7.39 -17.92 -0.57
N TRP A 156 8.24 -17.06 -1.11
CA TRP A 156 9.69 -17.18 -0.94
C TRP A 156 10.17 -16.90 0.49
N ARG A 157 9.43 -16.09 1.26
CA ARG A 157 9.69 -15.90 2.68
C ARG A 157 9.66 -17.21 3.46
N HIS A 158 8.69 -18.08 3.17
CA HIS A 158 8.55 -19.38 3.85
C HIS A 158 9.65 -20.37 3.51
N GLN A 159 10.39 -20.18 2.42
CA GLN A 159 11.51 -21.02 2.05
C GLN A 159 12.83 -20.63 2.75
N GLY A 160 12.87 -19.46 3.38
CA GLY A 160 14.04 -18.97 4.11
C GLY A 160 13.97 -19.28 5.61
N THR A 161 15.12 -19.48 6.25
CA THR A 161 15.23 -19.59 7.71
C THR A 161 15.04 -18.19 8.32
N SER A 162 13.85 -17.89 8.81
CA SER A 162 13.60 -16.66 9.56
C SER A 162 13.79 -16.90 11.04
N ARG A 163 14.35 -15.90 11.75
CA ARG A 163 14.34 -15.89 13.20
C ARG A 163 12.92 -15.62 13.71
N ASP A 164 12.54 -16.25 14.81
CA ASP A 164 11.19 -16.11 15.38
C ASP A 164 10.88 -14.69 15.88
N ASP A 165 11.90 -13.87 16.10
CA ASP A 165 11.81 -12.50 16.60
C ASP A 165 11.83 -11.42 15.50
N GLU A 166 11.95 -11.82 14.23
CA GLU A 166 11.97 -10.92 13.08
C GLU A 166 10.76 -11.12 12.15
N CYS A 167 10.14 -10.02 11.74
CA CYS A 167 9.08 -10.02 10.75
C CYS A 167 9.51 -9.18 9.54
N ILE A 168 10.26 -9.80 8.63
CA ILE A 168 10.78 -9.18 7.40
C ILE A 168 10.68 -10.13 6.22
N ILE A 169 10.62 -9.57 5.03
CA ILE A 169 10.81 -10.31 3.78
C ILE A 169 12.30 -10.28 3.45
N LYS A 170 12.94 -11.45 3.49
CA LYS A 170 14.33 -11.57 3.09
C LYS A 170 14.42 -11.59 1.56
N HIS A 171 15.18 -10.64 1.03
CA HIS A 171 15.45 -10.57 -0.42
C HIS A 171 16.70 -11.38 -0.79
N ASP A 172 16.76 -12.61 -0.33
CA ASP A 172 17.90 -13.52 -0.61
C ASP A 172 17.91 -14.01 -2.07
N HIS A 173 16.77 -13.91 -2.76
CA HIS A 173 16.63 -14.26 -4.16
C HIS A 173 16.55 -13.01 -5.04
N ILE A 174 17.54 -12.81 -5.89
CA ILE A 174 17.61 -11.68 -6.85
C ILE A 174 16.34 -11.61 -7.71
N VAL A 175 15.87 -12.75 -8.18
CA VAL A 175 14.65 -12.86 -9.01
C VAL A 175 13.41 -12.35 -8.25
N SER A 176 13.27 -12.72 -6.98
CA SER A 176 12.17 -12.26 -6.12
C SER A 176 12.18 -10.75 -5.92
N THR A 177 13.36 -10.21 -5.64
CA THR A 177 13.54 -8.76 -5.44
C THR A 177 13.22 -7.99 -6.71
N ILE A 178 13.73 -8.43 -7.87
CA ILE A 178 13.46 -7.81 -9.17
C ILE A 178 11.97 -7.88 -9.49
N TYR A 179 11.35 -9.05 -9.37
CA TYR A 179 9.93 -9.23 -9.63
C TYR A 179 9.07 -8.30 -8.77
N SER A 180 9.31 -8.29 -7.46
CA SER A 180 8.56 -7.48 -6.51
C SER A 180 8.73 -5.97 -6.77
N THR A 181 9.95 -5.53 -7.02
CA THR A 181 10.27 -4.12 -7.25
C THR A 181 9.69 -3.62 -8.57
N PHE A 182 9.90 -4.33 -9.66
CA PHE A 182 9.38 -3.91 -10.97
C PHE A 182 7.87 -4.04 -11.07
N GLY A 183 7.29 -5.15 -10.59
CA GLY A 183 5.86 -5.37 -10.65
C GLY A 183 5.06 -4.44 -9.74
N ALA A 184 5.53 -4.21 -8.52
CA ALA A 184 4.79 -3.44 -7.53
C ALA A 184 4.98 -1.93 -7.64
N PHE A 185 6.12 -1.45 -8.14
CA PHE A 185 6.47 -0.04 -8.09
C PHE A 185 6.84 0.56 -9.44
N TYR A 186 7.86 0.04 -10.12
CA TYR A 186 8.41 0.72 -11.30
C TYR A 186 7.47 0.72 -12.51
N ILE A 187 6.85 -0.39 -12.84
CA ILE A 187 5.93 -0.48 -13.99
C ILE A 187 4.71 0.42 -13.78
N PRO A 188 3.98 0.36 -12.66
CA PRO A 188 2.86 1.28 -12.41
C PRO A 188 3.29 2.75 -12.38
N LEU A 189 4.40 3.08 -11.74
CA LEU A 189 4.91 4.46 -11.67
C LEU A 189 5.24 5.01 -13.05
N THR A 190 5.93 4.23 -13.89
CA THR A 190 6.26 4.61 -15.26
C THR A 190 4.99 4.85 -16.07
N LEU A 191 3.99 4.00 -15.95
CA LEU A 191 2.68 4.16 -16.61
C LEU A 191 2.00 5.46 -16.18
N ILE A 192 1.97 5.77 -14.89
CA ILE A 192 1.40 7.01 -14.35
C ILE A 192 2.11 8.23 -14.95
N LEU A 193 3.42 8.25 -14.95
CA LEU A 193 4.22 9.36 -15.47
C LEU A 193 3.99 9.57 -16.98
N ILE A 194 3.96 8.50 -17.76
CA ILE A 194 3.70 8.58 -19.20
C ILE A 194 2.28 9.11 -19.46
N LEU A 195 1.28 8.64 -18.77
CA LEU A 195 -0.10 9.07 -18.93
C LEU A 195 -0.30 10.53 -18.55
N TYR A 196 0.26 10.98 -17.45
CA TYR A 196 0.21 12.39 -17.06
C TYR A 196 0.96 13.30 -18.02
N TYR A 197 2.12 12.87 -18.51
CA TYR A 197 2.83 13.63 -19.56
C TYR A 197 1.97 13.82 -20.81
N LYS A 198 1.26 12.77 -21.25
CA LYS A 198 0.34 12.85 -22.40
C LYS A 198 -0.90 13.72 -22.14
N ILE A 199 -1.37 13.76 -20.88
CA ILE A 199 -2.50 14.63 -20.50
C ILE A 199 -2.11 16.11 -20.57
N TYR A 200 -0.89 16.46 -20.16
CA TYR A 200 -0.42 17.85 -20.12
C TYR A 200 0.10 18.38 -21.47
N LYS A 201 0.33 17.54 -22.45
CA LYS A 201 0.75 17.92 -23.80
C LYS A 201 -0.44 18.10 -24.74
#